data_3398a4199f6a33f7cdcb31be2c6ea0ae
#
_entry.id   3398a4199f6a33f7cdcb31be2c6ea0ae
#
_cell.length_a   1.000
_cell.length_b   1.000
_cell.length_c   1.000
_cell.angle_alpha   90.00
_cell.angle_beta   90.00
_cell.angle_gamma   90.00
#
_symmetry.space_group_name_H-M   'P 1'
#
loop_
_entity.id
_entity.type
_entity.pdbx_description
1 polymer ?
#
loop_
_entity_poly.entity_id
_entity_poly.type
_entity_poly.pdbx_seq_one_letter_code
_entity_poly.pdbx_strand_id
1 'polypeptide(L)'
;MLPRTKILATLRTLREPLREFGVSKIGLFGSCNRNEAGESSDIDILIDFDEDKETYINYINSCETLENKFKNQKLDIVTLKGLSPYIGTHILEEVEYV
;
A
#
# COMPACT_ATOMS: atom_id res chain seq x y z
N MET A 1 -14.38 7.87 6.65
CA MET A 1 -13.49 6.90 5.97
C MET A 1 -13.70 6.94 4.46
N LEU A 2 -12.63 6.90 3.69
CA LEU A 2 -12.72 6.88 2.23
C LEU A 2 -13.29 5.54 1.74
N PRO A 3 -14.19 5.54 0.75
CA PRO A 3 -14.66 4.29 0.17
C PRO A 3 -13.56 3.55 -0.58
N ARG A 4 -13.68 2.24 -0.66
CA ARG A 4 -12.71 1.36 -1.32
C ARG A 4 -12.40 1.80 -2.75
N THR A 5 -13.42 2.15 -3.52
CA THR A 5 -13.24 2.58 -4.91
C THR A 5 -12.38 3.83 -5.03
N LYS A 6 -12.55 4.76 -4.09
CA LYS A 6 -11.76 5.99 -4.07
C LYS A 6 -10.31 5.73 -3.67
N ILE A 7 -10.10 4.84 -2.71
CA ILE A 7 -8.75 4.44 -2.29
C ILE A 7 -8.02 3.81 -3.47
N LEU A 8 -8.65 2.87 -4.16
CA LEU A 8 -8.04 2.21 -5.32
C LEU A 8 -7.74 3.20 -6.45
N ALA A 9 -8.67 4.12 -6.72
CA ALA A 9 -8.45 5.13 -7.75
C ALA A 9 -7.27 6.04 -7.40
N THR A 10 -7.15 6.43 -6.12
CA THR A 10 -6.04 7.24 -5.65
C THR A 10 -4.72 6.48 -5.78
N LEU A 11 -4.70 5.20 -5.40
CA LEU A 11 -3.50 4.38 -5.53
C LEU A 11 -3.05 4.26 -7.00
N ARG A 12 -4.00 4.17 -7.92
CA ARG A 12 -3.66 4.13 -9.36
C ARG A 12 -2.92 5.39 -9.81
N THR A 13 -3.28 6.54 -9.28
CA THR A 13 -2.59 7.80 -9.62
C THR A 13 -1.16 7.84 -9.09
N LEU A 14 -0.83 6.99 -8.14
CA LEU A 14 0.50 6.95 -7.52
C LEU A 14 1.45 5.95 -8.18
N ARG A 15 0.97 5.20 -9.16
CA ARG A 15 1.80 4.19 -9.84
C ARG A 15 3.06 4.79 -10.45
N GLU A 16 2.96 5.90 -11.17
CA GLU A 16 4.12 6.53 -11.79
C GLU A 16 5.08 7.17 -10.78
N PRO A 17 4.62 8.02 -9.85
CA PRO A 17 5.53 8.57 -8.85
C PRO A 17 6.25 7.50 -8.04
N LEU A 18 5.55 6.43 -7.66
CA LEU A 18 6.16 5.36 -6.87
C LEU A 18 7.13 4.52 -7.70
N ARG A 19 6.85 4.38 -9.01
CA ARG A 19 7.79 3.66 -9.89
C ARG A 19 9.14 4.34 -9.94
N GLU A 20 9.20 5.64 -9.81
CA GLU A 20 10.47 6.38 -9.76
C GLU A 20 11.32 5.98 -8.56
N PHE A 21 10.70 5.49 -7.50
CA PHE A 21 11.39 4.97 -6.33
C PHE A 21 11.58 3.45 -6.38
N GLY A 22 11.32 2.85 -7.54
CA GLY A 22 11.52 1.41 -7.72
C GLY A 22 10.35 0.54 -7.31
N VAL A 23 9.19 1.12 -6.99
CA VAL A 23 7.99 0.34 -6.63
C VAL A 23 7.39 -0.26 -7.89
N SER A 24 7.26 -1.59 -7.92
CA SER A 24 6.71 -2.33 -9.06
C SER A 24 5.28 -2.79 -8.84
N LYS A 25 4.84 -2.91 -7.58
CA LYS A 25 3.48 -3.35 -7.24
C LYS A 25 2.92 -2.51 -6.10
N ILE A 26 1.65 -2.16 -6.20
CA ILE A 26 0.92 -1.46 -5.15
C ILE A 26 -0.41 -2.19 -4.99
N GLY A 27 -0.78 -2.51 -3.77
CA GLY A 27 -2.03 -3.21 -3.50
C GLY A 27 -2.72 -2.72 -2.24
N LEU A 28 -4.01 -2.96 -2.17
CA LEU A 28 -4.85 -2.69 -1.01
C LEU A 28 -5.25 -4.01 -0.39
N PHE A 29 -5.16 -4.12 0.93
CA PHE A 29 -5.62 -5.30 1.64
C PHE A 29 -6.30 -4.87 2.94
N GLY A 30 -6.68 -5.83 3.76
CA GLY A 30 -7.27 -5.54 5.05
C GLY A 30 -8.72 -5.08 4.98
N SER A 31 -9.20 -4.45 6.05
CA SER A 31 -10.60 -4.09 6.20
C SER A 31 -11.09 -3.13 5.12
N CYS A 32 -10.28 -2.18 4.67
CA CYS A 32 -10.67 -1.27 3.60
C CYS A 32 -10.93 -2.00 2.29
N ASN A 33 -10.12 -3.03 2.00
CA ASN A 33 -10.31 -3.83 0.79
C ASN A 33 -11.56 -4.70 0.87
N ARG A 34 -11.92 -5.15 2.06
CA ARG A 34 -13.11 -5.99 2.29
C ARG A 34 -14.40 -5.19 2.48
N ASN A 35 -14.35 -3.86 2.40
CA ASN A 35 -15.48 -2.97 2.73
C ASN A 35 -15.99 -3.16 4.16
N GLU A 36 -15.09 -3.47 5.08
CA GLU A 36 -15.40 -3.66 6.49
C GLU A 36 -14.83 -2.55 7.37
N ALA A 37 -14.27 -1.52 6.76
CA ALA A 37 -13.58 -0.46 7.48
C ALA A 37 -14.53 0.41 8.27
N GLY A 38 -14.17 0.71 9.50
CA GLY A 38 -14.81 1.73 10.34
C GLY A 38 -13.99 3.01 10.33
N GLU A 39 -14.45 4.01 11.07
CA GLU A 39 -13.77 5.32 11.14
C GLU A 39 -12.36 5.26 11.71
N SER A 40 -12.09 4.28 12.54
CA SER A 40 -10.77 4.11 13.16
C SER A 40 -9.87 3.11 12.43
N SER A 41 -10.33 2.57 11.29
CA SER A 41 -9.53 1.60 10.53
C SER A 41 -8.40 2.29 9.79
N ASP A 42 -7.24 1.61 9.75
CA ASP A 42 -6.11 2.05 8.93
C ASP A 42 -6.34 1.62 7.49
N ILE A 43 -5.69 2.32 6.56
CA ILE A 43 -5.64 1.88 5.18
C ILE A 43 -4.40 1.01 5.03
N ASP A 44 -4.59 -0.27 4.75
CA ASP A 44 -3.50 -1.24 4.66
C ASP A 44 -3.01 -1.34 3.22
N ILE A 45 -1.78 -0.93 2.99
CA ILE A 45 -1.19 -0.86 1.65
C ILE A 45 0.03 -1.77 1.58
N LEU A 46 0.07 -2.58 0.51
CA LEU A 46 1.21 -3.43 0.20
C LEU A 46 1.97 -2.80 -0.96
N ILE A 47 3.28 -2.67 -0.82
CA ILE A 47 4.14 -2.25 -1.93
C ILE A 47 5.25 -3.30 -2.12
N ASP A 48 5.68 -3.45 -3.37
CA ASP A 48 6.84 -4.28 -3.69
C ASP A 48 7.78 -3.50 -4.57
N PHE A 49 9.08 -3.69 -4.36
CA PHE A 49 10.13 -3.00 -5.10
C PHE A 49 10.78 -3.94 -6.10
N ASP A 50 11.32 -3.38 -7.17
CA ASP A 50 12.22 -4.12 -8.04
C ASP A 50 13.42 -4.60 -7.21
N GLU A 51 14.03 -5.71 -7.64
CA GLU A 51 14.99 -6.47 -6.84
C GLU A 51 16.09 -5.63 -6.21
N ASP A 52 16.66 -4.70 -6.95
CA ASP A 52 17.78 -3.88 -6.47
C ASP A 52 17.37 -2.48 -6.02
N LYS A 53 16.07 -2.21 -5.95
CA LYS A 53 15.54 -0.88 -5.63
C LYS A 53 14.99 -0.76 -4.22
N GLU A 54 14.96 -1.82 -3.45
CA GLU A 54 14.46 -1.77 -2.08
C GLU A 54 15.51 -1.23 -1.13
N THR A 55 15.74 0.08 -1.20
CA THR A 55 16.66 0.79 -0.33
C THR A 55 15.88 1.55 0.72
N TYR A 56 16.55 1.93 1.80
CA TYR A 56 15.92 2.73 2.86
C TYR A 56 15.36 4.04 2.29
N ILE A 57 16.14 4.72 1.46
CA ILE A 57 15.73 6.01 0.86
C ILE A 57 14.48 5.82 -0.01
N ASN A 58 14.46 4.81 -0.86
CA ASN A 58 13.31 4.54 -1.71
C ASN A 58 12.07 4.18 -0.90
N TYR A 59 12.25 3.42 0.17
CA TYR A 59 11.16 3.09 1.08
C TYR A 59 10.58 4.34 1.74
N ILE A 60 11.44 5.19 2.31
CA ILE A 60 11.00 6.41 2.98
C ILE A 60 10.29 7.36 2.00
N ASN A 61 10.86 7.55 0.81
CA ASN A 61 10.24 8.39 -0.21
C ASN A 61 8.88 7.86 -0.65
N SER A 62 8.75 6.54 -0.76
CA SER A 62 7.48 5.91 -1.11
C SER A 62 6.44 6.13 -0.01
N CYS A 63 6.81 5.95 1.24
CA CYS A 63 5.91 6.17 2.38
C CYS A 63 5.45 7.62 2.45
N GLU A 64 6.37 8.56 2.27
CA GLU A 64 6.02 9.99 2.27
C GLU A 64 5.05 10.34 1.15
N THR A 65 5.27 9.79 -0.04
CA THR A 65 4.39 10.01 -1.18
C THR A 65 2.98 9.52 -0.90
N LEU A 66 2.88 8.32 -0.33
CA LEU A 66 1.58 7.74 0.05
C LEU A 66 0.90 8.56 1.14
N GLU A 67 1.64 8.91 2.19
CA GLU A 67 1.09 9.67 3.31
C GLU A 67 0.62 11.05 2.89
N ASN A 68 1.35 11.72 2.00
CA ASN A 68 0.96 13.02 1.49
C ASN A 68 -0.33 12.95 0.67
N LYS A 69 -0.55 11.85 -0.02
CA LYS A 69 -1.75 11.68 -0.84
C LYS A 69 -2.99 11.34 -0.02
N PHE A 70 -2.80 10.66 1.10
CA PHE A 70 -3.89 10.26 1.99
C PHE A 70 -3.86 11.07 3.29
N LYS A 71 -3.82 12.39 3.16
CA LYS A 71 -3.83 13.28 4.33
C LYS A 71 -5.04 13.02 5.20
N ASN A 72 -4.85 13.07 6.52
CA ASN A 72 -5.89 12.80 7.52
C ASN A 72 -6.33 11.35 7.57
N GLN A 73 -5.62 10.45 6.88
CA GLN A 73 -5.86 9.01 6.97
C GLN A 73 -4.64 8.35 7.60
N LYS A 74 -4.88 7.29 8.35
CA LYS A 74 -3.82 6.50 8.94
C LYS A 74 -3.49 5.37 7.99
N LEU A 75 -2.22 5.26 7.61
CA LEU A 75 -1.75 4.23 6.69
C LEU A 75 -0.91 3.20 7.42
N ASP A 76 -1.09 1.94 7.04
CA ASP A 76 -0.23 0.84 7.44
C ASP A 76 0.41 0.31 6.16
N ILE A 77 1.68 0.63 5.95
CA ILE A 77 2.38 0.29 4.71
C ILE A 77 3.33 -0.86 4.97
N VAL A 78 3.15 -1.95 4.25
CA VAL A 78 4.03 -3.11 4.34
C VAL A 78 4.68 -3.39 2.99
N THR A 79 5.86 -3.99 3.03
CA THR A 79 6.54 -4.43 1.81
C THR A 79 6.36 -5.93 1.64
N LEU A 80 6.25 -6.38 0.39
CA LEU A 80 6.07 -7.80 0.09
C LEU A 80 7.19 -8.65 0.68
N LYS A 81 8.43 -8.21 0.50
CA LYS A 81 9.59 -8.98 0.99
C LYS A 81 9.73 -8.95 2.51
N GLY A 82 9.06 -8.00 3.16
CA GLY A 82 9.08 -7.89 4.62
C GLY A 82 7.99 -8.70 5.33
N LEU A 83 7.10 -9.34 4.58
CA LEU A 83 6.01 -10.12 5.18
C LEU A 83 6.52 -11.43 5.77
N SER A 84 6.01 -11.78 6.95
CA SER A 84 6.29 -13.10 7.51
C SER A 84 5.55 -14.18 6.71
N PRO A 85 6.07 -15.43 6.70
CA PRO A 85 5.40 -16.51 5.97
C PRO A 85 3.94 -16.76 6.39
N TYR A 86 3.62 -16.52 7.66
CA TYR A 86 2.27 -16.75 8.17
C TYR A 86 1.30 -15.65 7.75
N ILE A 87 1.68 -14.39 8.01
CA ILE A 87 0.83 -13.24 7.73
C ILE A 87 0.78 -12.99 6.22
N GLY A 88 1.91 -13.18 5.54
CA GLY A 88 2.01 -12.93 4.11
C GLY A 88 1.04 -13.73 3.28
N THR A 89 0.83 -15.01 3.62
CA THR A 89 -0.10 -15.85 2.88
C THR A 89 -1.51 -15.27 2.88
N HIS A 90 -2.01 -14.83 4.04
CA HIS A 90 -3.33 -14.24 4.15
C HIS A 90 -3.43 -12.93 3.37
N ILE A 91 -2.42 -12.09 3.46
CA ILE A 91 -2.40 -10.81 2.75
C ILE A 91 -2.41 -11.03 1.25
N LEU A 92 -1.59 -11.95 0.75
CA LEU A 92 -1.49 -12.22 -0.69
C LEU A 92 -2.76 -12.83 -1.27
N GLU A 93 -3.53 -13.56 -0.47
CA GLU A 93 -4.80 -14.12 -0.91
C GLU A 93 -5.88 -13.05 -1.11
N GLU A 94 -5.82 -11.96 -0.34
CA GLU A 94 -6.87 -10.95 -0.40
C GLU A 94 -6.45 -9.62 -1.05
N VAL A 95 -5.18 -9.42 -1.35
CA VAL A 95 -4.70 -8.13 -1.86
C VAL A 95 -5.28 -7.83 -3.24
N GLU A 96 -5.70 -6.58 -3.43
CA GLU A 96 -6.14 -6.06 -4.73
C GLU A 96 -5.05 -5.15 -5.25
N TYR A 97 -4.37 -5.55 -6.31
CA TYR A 97 -3.33 -4.72 -6.94
C TYR A 97 -3.94 -3.69 -7.88
N VAL A 98 -3.29 -2.54 -7.95
CA VAL A 98 -3.67 -1.50 -8.90
C VAL A 98 -2.71 -1.42 -10.07
#